data_21f0cfe04c51cda3cda09dd64bc2ed18
#
_entry.id   21f0cfe04c51cda3cda09dd64bc2ed18
#
_cell.length_a   1.000
_cell.length_b   1.000
_cell.length_c   1.000
_cell.angle_alpha   90.00
_cell.angle_beta   90.00
_cell.angle_gamma   90.00
#
_symmetry.space_group_name_H-M   'P 1'
#
loop_
_entity.id
_entity.type
_entity.pdbx_description
1 polymer ?
#
loop_
_entity_poly.entity_id
_entity_poly.type
_entity_poly.pdbx_seq_one_letter_code
_entity_poly.pdbx_strand_id
1 'polypeptide(L)'
;PWNLYNSPLVIVYFLSGLGALLGPFYRANAPRYQCGDCVVQDDAPGLPLFVSGTVRATDGTPLRGATVEVWQASPVGLYDNQDPNQPDRNLRGLFQTDAEGGYHFRTVRPAGYPVPTNGPVGELLAAQFRHPYRPAHIHFIVAAPGYRTLVTQVFADDSDILETDVTFGVHRQLVGRFQQVEAGRSPWGDIPAPFYTLAFDFTLEPGVQTFPRPPID
;
A
#
# COMPACT_ATOMS: atom_id res chain seq x y z
N PRO A 1 -26.87 -4.98 -0.17
CA PRO A 1 -26.28 -6.30 -0.20
C PRO A 1 -25.09 -6.28 -1.16
N TRP A 2 -23.90 -6.29 -0.58
CA TRP A 2 -22.64 -6.24 -1.32
C TRP A 2 -22.35 -7.63 -1.87
N ASN A 3 -22.53 -7.83 -3.16
CA ASN A 3 -22.19 -9.08 -3.82
C ASN A 3 -20.71 -9.00 -4.28
N LEU A 4 -19.79 -9.26 -3.37
CA LEU A 4 -18.34 -9.26 -3.61
C LEU A 4 -17.90 -10.32 -4.63
N TYR A 5 -18.73 -11.33 -4.90
CA TYR A 5 -18.36 -12.49 -5.73
C TYR A 5 -18.64 -12.34 -7.24
N ASN A 6 -19.36 -11.31 -7.66
CA ASN A 6 -19.73 -11.11 -9.06
C ASN A 6 -19.02 -9.96 -9.76
N SER A 7 -17.96 -9.39 -9.18
CA SER A 7 -17.13 -8.44 -9.89
C SER A 7 -16.06 -9.18 -10.69
N PRO A 8 -16.04 -9.07 -12.03
CA PRO A 8 -15.01 -9.72 -12.85
C PRO A 8 -13.58 -9.25 -12.48
N LEU A 9 -13.44 -8.12 -11.80
CA LEU A 9 -12.18 -7.65 -11.24
C LEU A 9 -11.63 -8.54 -10.12
N VAL A 10 -12.48 -9.01 -9.22
CA VAL A 10 -12.08 -9.86 -8.08
C VAL A 10 -11.48 -11.18 -8.57
N ILE A 11 -12.04 -11.77 -9.62
CA ILE A 11 -11.59 -13.06 -10.16
C ILE A 11 -10.21 -12.94 -10.82
N VAL A 12 -9.94 -11.85 -11.54
CA VAL A 12 -8.65 -11.65 -12.23
C VAL A 12 -7.49 -11.44 -11.26
N TYR A 13 -7.72 -10.75 -10.15
CA TYR A 13 -6.68 -10.53 -9.14
C TYR A 13 -6.36 -11.79 -8.33
N PHE A 14 -7.34 -12.65 -8.06
CA PHE A 14 -7.10 -13.94 -7.40
C PHE A 14 -6.26 -14.91 -8.26
N LEU A 15 -6.34 -14.82 -9.57
CA LEU A 15 -5.61 -15.72 -10.48
C LEU A 15 -4.14 -15.31 -10.67
N SER A 16 -3.79 -14.02 -10.52
CA SER A 16 -2.40 -13.53 -10.62
C SER A 16 -1.60 -13.67 -9.31
N GLY A 17 -2.26 -13.95 -8.18
CA GLY A 17 -1.63 -14.08 -6.86
C GLY A 17 -1.04 -12.79 -6.27
N LEU A 18 -1.05 -11.67 -7.01
CA LEU A 18 -0.48 -10.38 -6.61
C LEU A 18 -1.54 -9.30 -6.36
N GLY A 19 -2.80 -9.55 -6.72
CA GLY A 19 -3.90 -8.61 -6.54
C GLY A 19 -4.47 -8.62 -5.13
N ALA A 20 -4.90 -7.45 -4.66
CA ALA A 20 -5.59 -7.27 -3.39
C ALA A 20 -6.86 -6.42 -3.59
N LEU A 21 -7.73 -6.40 -2.58
CA LEU A 21 -8.86 -5.50 -2.54
C LEU A 21 -8.41 -4.10 -2.11
N LEU A 22 -9.13 -3.06 -2.55
CA LEU A 22 -8.90 -1.68 -2.10
C LEU A 22 -8.95 -1.54 -0.57
N GLY A 23 -9.81 -2.32 0.08
CA GLY A 23 -10.11 -2.14 1.49
C GLY A 23 -11.03 -0.93 1.75
N PRO A 24 -11.60 -0.84 2.96
CA PRO A 24 -12.61 0.18 3.29
C PRO A 24 -12.04 1.59 3.47
N PHE A 25 -10.71 1.75 3.52
CA PHE A 25 -10.04 3.01 3.79
C PHE A 25 -9.47 3.69 2.55
N TYR A 26 -9.64 3.09 1.36
CA TYR A 26 -9.29 3.74 0.11
C TYR A 26 -10.20 4.94 -0.16
N ARG A 27 -9.61 6.05 -0.59
CA ARG A 27 -10.29 7.27 -1.01
C ARG A 27 -9.72 7.71 -2.36
N ALA A 28 -10.57 7.95 -3.33
CA ALA A 28 -10.14 8.47 -4.62
C ALA A 28 -9.54 9.88 -4.52
N ASN A 29 -8.85 10.31 -5.57
CA ASN A 29 -8.27 11.64 -5.70
C ASN A 29 -7.17 11.93 -4.67
N ALA A 30 -6.24 10.98 -4.47
CA ALA A 30 -5.03 11.22 -3.68
C ALA A 30 -4.26 12.45 -4.19
N PRO A 31 -3.61 13.22 -3.31
CA PRO A 31 -2.75 14.35 -3.69
C PRO A 31 -1.65 13.90 -4.66
N ARG A 32 -1.37 14.74 -5.66
CA ARG A 32 -0.28 14.47 -6.62
C ARG A 32 1.04 15.01 -6.08
N TYR A 33 2.05 14.16 -6.15
CA TYR A 33 3.41 14.45 -5.72
C TYR A 33 4.42 14.16 -6.82
N GLN A 34 5.60 14.75 -6.71
CA GLN A 34 6.76 14.37 -7.51
C GLN A 34 7.53 13.24 -6.81
N CYS A 35 8.29 12.46 -7.58
CA CYS A 35 9.19 11.48 -6.98
C CYS A 35 10.18 12.18 -6.03
N GLY A 36 10.34 11.59 -4.83
CA GLY A 36 11.13 12.16 -3.73
C GLY A 36 10.31 12.95 -2.70
N ASP A 37 9.11 13.39 -3.04
CA ASP A 37 8.24 14.10 -2.10
C ASP A 37 7.80 13.22 -0.92
N CYS A 38 7.33 13.89 0.15
CA CYS A 38 6.83 13.26 1.36
C CYS A 38 5.31 13.26 1.37
N VAL A 39 4.69 12.11 1.60
CA VAL A 39 3.23 11.98 1.74
C VAL A 39 2.74 12.26 3.18
N VAL A 40 3.66 12.46 4.11
CA VAL A 40 3.34 12.90 5.47
C VAL A 40 3.07 14.40 5.43
N GLN A 41 1.89 14.81 5.85
CA GLN A 41 1.46 16.23 5.85
C GLN A 41 1.70 16.94 7.18
N ASP A 42 2.08 16.20 8.21
CA ASP A 42 2.22 16.66 9.59
C ASP A 42 3.48 16.09 10.23
N ASP A 43 3.80 16.51 11.45
CA ASP A 43 4.80 15.86 12.29
C ASP A 43 4.28 14.53 12.86
N ALA A 44 3.90 13.61 11.96
CA ALA A 44 3.45 12.29 12.35
C ALA A 44 4.54 11.57 13.16
N PRO A 45 4.20 11.00 14.33
CA PRO A 45 5.17 10.22 15.09
C PRO A 45 5.63 9.00 14.28
N GLY A 46 6.86 8.56 14.51
CA GLY A 46 7.40 7.36 13.88
C GLY A 46 8.66 7.61 13.07
N LEU A 47 9.31 6.50 12.67
CA LEU A 47 10.53 6.59 11.89
C LEU A 47 10.23 6.82 10.41
N PRO A 48 11.00 7.69 9.76
CA PRO A 48 10.90 7.90 8.32
C PRO A 48 11.08 6.59 7.55
N LEU A 49 10.31 6.42 6.48
CA LEU A 49 10.43 5.31 5.55
C LEU A 49 10.65 5.85 4.14
N PHE A 50 11.71 5.40 3.50
CA PHE A 50 12.06 5.70 2.11
C PHE A 50 11.65 4.52 1.23
N VAL A 51 10.68 4.74 0.36
CA VAL A 51 10.14 3.73 -0.55
C VAL A 51 10.62 4.01 -1.96
N SER A 52 11.12 2.99 -2.65
CA SER A 52 11.55 3.08 -4.05
C SER A 52 11.27 1.79 -4.80
N GLY A 53 11.27 1.85 -6.12
CA GLY A 53 11.12 0.69 -6.98
C GLY A 53 10.96 1.07 -8.44
N THR A 54 10.69 0.07 -9.26
CA THR A 54 10.44 0.24 -10.69
C THR A 54 9.11 -0.38 -11.09
N VAL A 55 8.47 0.20 -12.12
CA VAL A 55 7.29 -0.38 -12.78
C VAL A 55 7.70 -0.83 -14.17
N ARG A 56 7.50 -2.11 -14.46
CA ARG A 56 7.88 -2.73 -15.74
C ARG A 56 6.73 -3.54 -16.33
N ALA A 57 6.77 -3.74 -17.63
CA ALA A 57 5.95 -4.74 -18.30
C ALA A 57 6.49 -6.16 -18.04
N THR A 58 5.71 -7.18 -18.39
CA THR A 58 6.12 -8.60 -18.25
C THR A 58 7.33 -8.99 -19.10
N ASP A 59 7.64 -8.24 -20.15
CA ASP A 59 8.84 -8.40 -20.98
C ASP A 59 10.08 -7.66 -20.44
N GLY A 60 9.96 -7.01 -19.26
CA GLY A 60 11.01 -6.22 -18.62
C GLY A 60 11.09 -4.77 -19.08
N THR A 61 10.29 -4.33 -20.06
CA THR A 61 10.27 -2.94 -20.54
C THR A 61 9.87 -2.00 -19.41
N PRO A 62 10.65 -0.93 -19.10
CA PRO A 62 10.28 0.05 -18.10
C PRO A 62 9.06 0.87 -18.55
N LEU A 63 8.13 1.11 -17.65
CA LEU A 63 6.89 1.85 -17.91
C LEU A 63 7.00 3.29 -17.42
N ARG A 64 7.42 4.18 -18.33
CA ARG A 64 7.46 5.63 -18.09
C ARG A 64 6.04 6.18 -17.92
N GLY A 65 5.85 7.09 -16.94
CA GLY A 65 4.57 7.75 -16.70
C GLY A 65 3.48 6.83 -16.15
N ALA A 66 3.85 5.63 -15.70
CA ALA A 66 2.94 4.78 -14.95
C ALA A 66 2.52 5.50 -13.65
N THR A 67 1.26 5.40 -13.31
CA THR A 67 0.72 5.96 -12.07
C THR A 67 0.98 4.97 -10.94
N VAL A 68 1.53 5.47 -9.83
CA VAL A 68 1.71 4.76 -8.57
C VAL A 68 0.94 5.53 -7.50
N GLU A 69 -0.23 5.04 -7.12
CA GLU A 69 -1.03 5.61 -6.04
C GLU A 69 -0.82 4.78 -4.77
N VAL A 70 -0.63 5.48 -3.64
CA VAL A 70 -0.31 4.83 -2.36
C VAL A 70 -1.22 5.35 -1.25
N TRP A 71 -1.52 4.47 -0.29
CA TRP A 71 -2.13 4.84 1.00
C TRP A 71 -1.77 3.83 2.07
N GLN A 72 -1.68 4.30 3.31
CA GLN A 72 -1.28 3.48 4.45
C GLN A 72 -1.90 3.99 5.76
N ALA A 73 -1.89 3.12 6.77
CA ALA A 73 -2.15 3.54 8.14
C ALA A 73 -0.97 4.32 8.71
N SER A 74 -1.24 5.20 9.65
CA SER A 74 -0.24 5.92 10.42
C SER A 74 0.53 4.98 11.38
N PRO A 75 1.61 5.44 12.03
CA PRO A 75 2.31 4.67 13.04
C PRO A 75 1.48 4.26 14.27
N VAL A 76 0.29 4.83 14.45
CA VAL A 76 -0.67 4.42 15.49
C VAL A 76 -1.77 3.47 14.97
N GLY A 77 -1.69 3.04 13.70
CA GLY A 77 -2.59 2.06 13.11
C GLY A 77 -3.94 2.61 12.63
N LEU A 78 -4.04 3.92 12.40
CA LEU A 78 -5.26 4.58 11.90
C LEU A 78 -5.01 5.27 10.56
N TYR A 79 -5.99 5.22 9.68
CA TYR A 79 -6.02 6.02 8.46
C TYR A 79 -6.54 7.43 8.72
N ASP A 80 -6.26 8.37 7.82
CA ASP A 80 -6.71 9.75 7.89
C ASP A 80 -8.23 9.92 8.04
N ASN A 81 -9.00 9.00 7.46
CA ASN A 81 -10.47 8.98 7.57
C ASN A 81 -11.01 8.28 8.83
N GLN A 82 -10.14 7.78 9.69
CA GLN A 82 -10.49 7.20 10.99
C GLN A 82 -10.07 8.09 12.16
N ASP A 83 -9.05 8.92 11.98
CA ASP A 83 -8.44 9.73 13.03
C ASP A 83 -8.67 11.23 12.75
N PRO A 84 -9.55 11.90 13.49
CA PRO A 84 -9.84 13.32 13.29
C PRO A 84 -8.64 14.24 13.60
N ASN A 85 -7.59 13.72 14.24
CA ASN A 85 -6.37 14.47 14.50
C ASN A 85 -5.37 14.43 13.34
N GLN A 86 -5.58 13.58 12.34
CA GLN A 86 -4.76 13.57 11.15
C GLN A 86 -5.28 14.58 10.12
N PRO A 87 -4.39 15.26 9.38
CA PRO A 87 -4.79 16.07 8.24
C PRO A 87 -5.56 15.25 7.20
N ASP A 88 -6.49 15.89 6.51
CA ASP A 88 -7.19 15.25 5.40
C ASP A 88 -6.21 14.80 4.32
N ARG A 89 -6.36 13.58 3.84
CA ARG A 89 -5.46 12.95 2.85
C ARG A 89 -4.02 12.69 3.31
N ASN A 90 -3.76 12.70 4.62
CA ASN A 90 -2.45 12.33 5.15
C ASN A 90 -2.09 10.88 4.77
N LEU A 91 -0.81 10.62 4.48
CA LEU A 91 -0.26 9.31 4.11
C LEU A 91 -0.91 8.70 2.85
N ARG A 92 -1.37 9.58 1.94
CA ARG A 92 -1.87 9.24 0.61
C ARG A 92 -1.10 10.03 -0.43
N GLY A 93 -0.81 9.41 -1.55
CA GLY A 93 -0.10 10.10 -2.63
C GLY A 93 -0.26 9.41 -3.97
N LEU A 94 -0.12 10.20 -5.04
CA LEU A 94 -0.13 9.74 -6.40
C LEU A 94 1.13 10.25 -7.11
N PHE A 95 1.94 9.33 -7.61
CA PHE A 95 3.22 9.56 -8.29
C PHE A 95 3.15 9.10 -9.74
N GLN A 96 4.10 9.59 -10.54
CA GLN A 96 4.33 9.08 -11.89
C GLN A 96 5.78 8.61 -12.00
N THR A 97 5.97 7.46 -12.65
CA THR A 97 7.31 6.91 -12.89
C THR A 97 8.10 7.75 -13.89
N ASP A 98 9.41 7.78 -13.71
CA ASP A 98 10.38 8.41 -14.60
C ASP A 98 10.60 7.65 -15.92
N ALA A 99 11.63 8.03 -16.70
CA ALA A 99 11.95 7.43 -17.98
C ALA A 99 12.40 5.95 -17.89
N GLU A 100 12.97 5.59 -16.76
CA GLU A 100 13.46 4.25 -16.42
C GLU A 100 12.41 3.40 -15.70
N GLY A 101 11.17 3.92 -15.56
CA GLY A 101 10.08 3.29 -14.83
C GLY A 101 10.23 3.42 -13.31
N GLY A 102 11.15 4.24 -12.83
CA GLY A 102 11.45 4.42 -11.43
C GLY A 102 10.39 5.25 -10.70
N TYR A 103 10.10 4.88 -9.46
CA TYR A 103 9.31 5.68 -8.52
C TYR A 103 9.99 5.70 -7.16
N HIS A 104 9.82 6.77 -6.42
CA HIS A 104 10.29 6.86 -5.04
C HIS A 104 9.56 7.96 -4.28
N PHE A 105 9.36 7.75 -2.99
CA PHE A 105 8.71 8.70 -2.11
C PHE A 105 9.12 8.48 -0.66
N ARG A 106 8.87 9.49 0.17
CA ARG A 106 9.07 9.44 1.60
C ARG A 106 7.74 9.35 2.33
N THR A 107 7.72 8.53 3.38
CA THR A 107 6.59 8.36 4.29
C THR A 107 7.10 8.06 5.70
N VAL A 108 6.26 7.59 6.60
CA VAL A 108 6.62 6.98 7.89
C VAL A 108 6.34 5.48 7.86
N ARG A 109 7.06 4.72 8.67
CA ARG A 109 6.80 3.29 8.79
C ARG A 109 5.37 3.06 9.29
N PRO A 110 4.50 2.33 8.56
CA PRO A 110 3.15 2.02 9.00
C PRO A 110 3.16 1.07 10.20
N ALA A 111 2.11 1.11 11.01
CA ALA A 111 1.84 0.08 12.01
C ALA A 111 0.88 -0.98 11.44
N GLY A 112 0.90 -2.18 12.03
CA GLY A 112 -0.19 -3.12 11.92
C GLY A 112 -1.41 -2.61 12.70
N TYR A 113 -2.61 -3.05 12.32
CA TYR A 113 -3.83 -2.57 12.96
C TYR A 113 -4.94 -3.63 13.01
N PRO A 114 -5.85 -3.57 13.99
CA PRO A 114 -7.01 -4.44 14.02
C PRO A 114 -8.09 -3.94 13.06
N VAL A 115 -8.76 -4.85 12.36
CA VAL A 115 -10.03 -4.52 11.70
C VAL A 115 -11.11 -4.23 12.74
N PRO A 116 -12.13 -3.40 12.43
CA PRO A 116 -13.23 -3.13 13.35
C PRO A 116 -13.94 -4.42 13.80
N THR A 117 -14.12 -4.56 15.12
CA THR A 117 -14.72 -5.78 15.72
C THR A 117 -16.07 -5.53 16.37
N ASN A 118 -16.61 -4.33 16.28
CA ASN A 118 -17.90 -3.92 16.88
C ASN A 118 -19.13 -4.27 16.03
N GLY A 119 -19.03 -5.33 15.20
CA GLY A 119 -20.09 -5.75 14.30
C GLY A 119 -19.93 -7.22 13.86
N PRO A 120 -20.66 -7.67 12.83
CA PRO A 120 -20.71 -9.09 12.40
C PRO A 120 -19.32 -9.70 12.11
N VAL A 121 -18.37 -8.90 11.63
CA VAL A 121 -16.99 -9.37 11.38
C VAL A 121 -16.32 -9.75 12.71
N GLY A 122 -16.47 -8.92 13.75
CA GLY A 122 -15.92 -9.22 15.08
C GLY A 122 -16.56 -10.47 15.70
N GLU A 123 -17.87 -10.64 15.58
CA GLU A 123 -18.56 -11.84 16.05
C GLU A 123 -18.06 -13.11 15.33
N LEU A 124 -17.88 -13.03 14.01
CA LEU A 124 -17.35 -14.14 13.21
C LEU A 124 -15.90 -14.50 13.61
N LEU A 125 -15.05 -13.50 13.81
CA LEU A 125 -13.67 -13.71 14.25
C LEU A 125 -13.61 -14.35 15.64
N ALA A 126 -14.43 -13.86 16.57
CA ALA A 126 -14.52 -14.42 17.93
C ALA A 126 -15.01 -15.89 17.89
N ALA A 127 -16.01 -16.20 17.09
CA ALA A 127 -16.50 -17.56 16.92
C ALA A 127 -15.46 -18.53 16.33
N GLN A 128 -14.50 -18.00 15.58
CA GLN A 128 -13.40 -18.76 14.97
C GLN A 128 -12.12 -18.74 15.83
N PHE A 129 -12.12 -18.10 16.98
CA PHE A 129 -10.92 -17.86 17.82
C PHE A 129 -9.78 -17.20 17.07
N ARG A 130 -10.10 -16.26 16.15
CA ARG A 130 -9.13 -15.54 15.34
C ARG A 130 -8.92 -14.11 15.88
N HIS A 131 -7.66 -13.64 15.84
CA HIS A 131 -7.34 -12.25 16.13
C HIS A 131 -7.80 -11.33 14.99
N PRO A 132 -8.06 -10.04 15.27
CA PRO A 132 -8.50 -9.08 14.27
C PRO A 132 -7.37 -8.36 13.51
N TYR A 133 -6.12 -8.66 13.79
CA TYR A 133 -4.98 -7.86 13.36
C TYR A 133 -4.54 -8.14 11.95
N ARG A 134 -4.13 -7.07 11.25
CA ARG A 134 -3.40 -7.09 9.99
C ARG A 134 -1.93 -6.69 10.20
N PRO A 135 -0.98 -7.30 9.49
CA PRO A 135 0.41 -6.85 9.47
C PRO A 135 0.53 -5.41 8.98
N ALA A 136 1.62 -4.73 9.34
CA ALA A 136 1.97 -3.44 8.76
C ALA A 136 2.09 -3.55 7.24
N HIS A 137 1.46 -2.64 6.48
CA HIS A 137 1.48 -2.66 5.02
C HIS A 137 1.23 -1.30 4.40
N ILE A 138 1.66 -1.16 3.16
CA ILE A 138 1.34 -0.03 2.29
C ILE A 138 0.50 -0.58 1.13
N HIS A 139 -0.59 0.09 0.82
CA HIS A 139 -1.42 -0.20 -0.34
C HIS A 139 -0.89 0.51 -1.57
N PHE A 140 -1.07 -0.12 -2.73
CA PHE A 140 -0.69 0.43 -4.03
C PHE A 140 -1.78 0.19 -5.07
N ILE A 141 -2.02 1.20 -5.91
CA ILE A 141 -2.61 1.03 -7.24
C ILE A 141 -1.54 1.44 -8.25
N VAL A 142 -1.18 0.49 -9.11
CA VAL A 142 -0.21 0.74 -10.17
C VAL A 142 -0.89 0.58 -11.52
N ALA A 143 -0.79 1.60 -12.37
CA ALA A 143 -1.53 1.62 -13.63
C ALA A 143 -0.73 2.32 -14.74
N ALA A 144 -0.82 1.80 -15.96
CA ALA A 144 -0.26 2.41 -17.16
C ALA A 144 -1.20 2.19 -18.35
N PRO A 145 -1.26 3.12 -19.33
CA PRO A 145 -2.05 2.92 -20.54
C PRO A 145 -1.62 1.66 -21.30
N GLY A 146 -2.60 0.82 -21.66
CA GLY A 146 -2.34 -0.46 -22.34
C GLY A 146 -2.01 -1.63 -21.42
N TYR A 147 -2.05 -1.42 -20.10
CA TYR A 147 -1.79 -2.44 -19.09
C TYR A 147 -2.96 -2.60 -18.12
N ARG A 148 -3.10 -3.78 -17.55
CA ARG A 148 -4.06 -4.04 -16.48
C ARG A 148 -3.64 -3.29 -15.22
N THR A 149 -4.60 -2.62 -14.57
CA THR A 149 -4.35 -1.98 -13.28
C THR A 149 -4.08 -3.03 -12.22
N LEU A 150 -3.00 -2.87 -11.50
CA LEU A 150 -2.65 -3.69 -10.34
C LEU A 150 -3.09 -2.97 -9.06
N VAL A 151 -3.98 -3.59 -8.29
CA VAL A 151 -4.28 -3.18 -6.90
C VAL A 151 -3.62 -4.19 -5.99
N THR A 152 -2.75 -3.74 -5.10
CA THR A 152 -1.98 -4.65 -4.24
C THR A 152 -1.60 -4.02 -2.91
N GLN A 153 -0.92 -4.79 -2.07
CA GLN A 153 -0.38 -4.36 -0.78
C GLN A 153 1.04 -4.90 -0.64
N VAL A 154 1.92 -4.15 -0.01
CA VAL A 154 3.26 -4.62 0.37
C VAL A 154 3.34 -4.67 1.89
N PHE A 155 3.57 -5.86 2.42
CA PHE A 155 3.60 -6.14 3.85
C PHE A 155 5.02 -6.09 4.39
N ALA A 156 5.18 -5.60 5.63
CA ALA A 156 6.47 -5.57 6.30
C ALA A 156 6.89 -6.98 6.74
N ASP A 157 8.13 -7.36 6.39
CA ASP A 157 8.71 -8.69 6.62
C ASP A 157 8.98 -9.02 8.10
N ASP A 158 8.99 -8.03 8.96
CA ASP A 158 9.25 -8.15 10.39
C ASP A 158 7.99 -8.30 11.27
N SER A 159 6.84 -8.61 10.66
CA SER A 159 5.59 -8.81 11.40
C SER A 159 5.38 -10.26 11.81
N ASP A 160 5.13 -10.50 13.10
CA ASP A 160 4.87 -11.84 13.66
C ASP A 160 3.53 -12.46 13.20
N ILE A 161 2.67 -11.67 12.54
CA ILE A 161 1.33 -12.12 12.14
C ILE A 161 1.16 -12.23 10.62
N LEU A 162 2.25 -12.33 9.85
CA LEU A 162 2.19 -12.49 8.40
C LEU A 162 1.37 -13.71 7.97
N GLU A 163 1.54 -14.83 8.66
CA GLU A 163 0.85 -16.07 8.34
C GLU A 163 -0.60 -16.12 8.84
N THR A 164 -0.97 -15.21 9.74
CA THR A 164 -2.28 -15.19 10.40
C THR A 164 -3.08 -13.92 10.09
N ASP A 165 -2.69 -13.13 9.09
CA ASP A 165 -3.43 -11.94 8.67
C ASP A 165 -4.94 -12.21 8.62
N VAL A 166 -5.69 -11.37 9.33
CA VAL A 166 -7.15 -11.56 9.49
C VAL A 166 -7.89 -11.62 8.15
N THR A 167 -7.36 -10.96 7.12
CA THR A 167 -7.96 -10.93 5.78
C THR A 167 -7.39 -11.99 4.84
N PHE A 168 -6.40 -12.78 5.27
CA PHE A 168 -5.66 -13.72 4.44
C PHE A 168 -5.01 -13.06 3.21
N GLY A 169 -4.70 -11.77 3.31
CA GLY A 169 -4.18 -10.98 2.19
C GLY A 169 -2.68 -11.13 1.97
N VAL A 170 -1.95 -11.70 2.93
CA VAL A 170 -0.50 -11.86 2.80
C VAL A 170 -0.17 -13.00 1.84
N HIS A 171 0.55 -12.64 0.79
CA HIS A 171 1.17 -13.59 -0.12
C HIS A 171 2.70 -13.37 -0.07
N ARG A 172 3.49 -14.43 -0.12
CA ARG A 172 4.96 -14.36 0.02
C ARG A 172 5.61 -13.33 -0.92
N GLN A 173 5.10 -13.19 -2.13
CA GLN A 173 5.60 -12.22 -3.13
C GLN A 173 5.25 -10.76 -2.80
N LEU A 174 4.33 -10.53 -1.85
CA LEU A 174 3.91 -9.21 -1.39
C LEU A 174 4.59 -8.80 -0.08
N VAL A 175 5.50 -9.62 0.44
CA VAL A 175 6.29 -9.29 1.62
C VAL A 175 7.53 -8.54 1.18
N GLY A 176 7.61 -7.26 1.54
CA GLY A 176 8.73 -6.37 1.26
C GLY A 176 9.67 -6.28 2.45
N ARG A 177 10.96 -6.18 2.19
CA ARG A 177 11.97 -6.02 3.24
C ARG A 177 12.01 -4.57 3.72
N PHE A 178 11.49 -4.33 4.93
CA PHE A 178 11.56 -3.04 5.63
C PHE A 178 12.86 -2.99 6.42
N GLN A 179 13.92 -2.54 5.77
CA GLN A 179 15.25 -2.52 6.36
C GLN A 179 15.46 -1.28 7.21
N GLN A 180 15.68 -1.44 8.51
CA GLN A 180 16.10 -0.35 9.39
C GLN A 180 17.56 0.01 9.17
N VAL A 181 17.85 1.30 9.11
CA VAL A 181 19.18 1.89 8.98
C VAL A 181 19.46 2.70 10.23
N GLU A 182 20.43 2.25 11.02
CA GLU A 182 20.73 2.81 12.34
C GLU A 182 21.68 4.03 12.27
N ALA A 183 22.50 4.14 11.23
CA ALA A 183 23.45 5.23 11.04
C ALA A 183 23.62 5.57 9.57
N GLY A 184 23.89 6.83 9.28
CA GLY A 184 24.13 7.31 7.93
C GLY A 184 23.12 8.36 7.47
N ARG A 185 23.15 8.65 6.16
CA ARG A 185 22.24 9.59 5.52
C ARG A 185 21.16 8.87 4.75
N SER A 186 20.00 9.47 4.70
CA SER A 186 18.88 8.97 3.92
C SER A 186 19.20 8.95 2.41
N PRO A 187 18.52 8.11 1.62
CA PRO A 187 18.72 8.01 0.17
C PRO A 187 18.48 9.34 -0.56
N TRP A 188 17.49 10.09 -0.11
CA TRP A 188 17.15 11.42 -0.61
C TRP A 188 16.58 12.27 0.53
N GLY A 189 16.92 13.54 0.53
CA GLY A 189 16.69 14.42 1.66
C GLY A 189 17.78 14.26 2.72
N ASP A 190 17.90 15.24 3.59
CA ASP A 190 18.92 15.25 4.66
C ASP A 190 18.29 14.84 6.00
N ILE A 191 17.83 13.60 6.07
CA ILE A 191 17.22 13.03 7.27
C ILE A 191 18.23 12.10 7.93
N PRO A 192 18.58 12.35 9.20
CA PRO A 192 19.49 11.48 9.93
C PRO A 192 18.81 10.15 10.28
N ALA A 193 19.62 9.11 10.45
CA ALA A 193 19.17 7.84 11.00
C ALA A 193 18.74 8.01 12.48
N PRO A 194 17.87 7.11 13.03
CA PRO A 194 17.36 5.90 12.34
C PRO A 194 16.21 6.18 11.37
N PHE A 195 16.16 5.42 10.28
CA PHE A 195 15.07 5.41 9.30
C PHE A 195 14.92 4.02 8.67
N TYR A 196 13.83 3.79 7.94
CA TYR A 196 13.61 2.57 7.17
C TYR A 196 13.77 2.81 5.67
N THR A 197 14.13 1.74 4.95
CA THR A 197 14.07 1.69 3.49
C THR A 197 13.23 0.50 3.03
N LEU A 198 12.49 0.67 1.94
CA LEU A 198 11.76 -0.38 1.24
C LEU A 198 12.02 -0.24 -0.27
N ALA A 199 12.57 -1.27 -0.89
CA ALA A 199 12.65 -1.39 -2.33
C ALA A 199 11.65 -2.44 -2.81
N PHE A 200 10.74 -2.07 -3.74
CA PHE A 200 9.74 -2.99 -4.25
C PHE A 200 9.38 -2.67 -5.71
N ASP A 201 9.53 -3.66 -6.58
CA ASP A 201 9.26 -3.53 -8.01
C ASP A 201 7.89 -4.09 -8.38
N PHE A 202 7.22 -3.45 -9.34
CA PHE A 202 5.94 -3.91 -9.87
C PHE A 202 6.05 -4.31 -11.33
N THR A 203 5.36 -5.39 -11.69
CA THR A 203 5.22 -5.86 -13.07
C THR A 203 3.76 -5.76 -13.48
N LEU A 204 3.48 -5.09 -14.60
CA LEU A 204 2.14 -4.97 -15.16
C LEU A 204 1.98 -5.87 -16.39
N GLU A 205 0.83 -6.55 -16.46
CA GLU A 205 0.42 -7.34 -17.60
C GLU A 205 -0.24 -6.47 -18.67
N PRO A 206 0.05 -6.67 -19.98
CA PRO A 206 -0.71 -6.00 -21.04
C PRO A 206 -2.20 -6.28 -20.94
N GLY A 207 -3.02 -5.26 -21.19
CA GLY A 207 -4.46 -5.40 -21.13
C GLY A 207 -5.22 -4.09 -20.98
N VAL A 208 -6.51 -4.18 -20.69
CA VAL A 208 -7.36 -3.01 -20.49
C VAL A 208 -7.13 -2.44 -19.09
N GLN A 209 -6.81 -1.15 -19.05
CA GLN A 209 -6.72 -0.41 -17.80
C GLN A 209 -8.11 -0.22 -17.20
N THR A 210 -8.31 -0.68 -15.97
CA THR A 210 -9.58 -0.53 -15.25
C THR A 210 -9.30 -0.11 -13.81
N PHE A 211 -10.02 0.91 -13.33
CA PHE A 211 -9.92 1.32 -11.93
C PHE A 211 -11.11 0.79 -11.14
N PRO A 212 -10.88 0.22 -9.96
CA PRO A 212 -11.96 -0.19 -9.09
C PRO A 212 -12.72 1.04 -8.56
N ARG A 213 -14.02 0.88 -8.31
CA ARG A 213 -14.79 1.95 -7.68
C ARG A 213 -14.36 2.10 -6.21
N PRO A 214 -14.10 3.34 -5.75
CA PRO A 214 -13.80 3.58 -4.35
C PRO A 214 -14.99 3.15 -3.48
N PRO A 215 -14.74 2.60 -2.27
CA PRO A 215 -15.80 2.27 -1.31
C PRO A 215 -16.39 3.53 -0.65
N ILE A 216 -15.61 4.61 -0.64
CA ILE A 216 -15.97 5.94 -0.12
C ILE A 216 -15.44 7.02 -1.07
N ASP A 217 -16.16 8.13 -1.16
CA ASP A 217 -15.80 9.29 -1.98
C ASP A 217 -14.73 10.18 -1.29
#